data_ae19c1cfb35c04d30c60a7b15b88ce04
#
_entry.id   ae19c1cfb35c04d30c60a7b15b88ce04
#
_cell.length_a   1.000
_cell.length_b   1.000
_cell.length_c   1.000
_cell.angle_alpha   90.00
_cell.angle_beta   90.00
_cell.angle_gamma   90.00
#
_symmetry.space_group_name_H-M   'P 1'
#
loop_
_entity.id
_entity.type
_entity.pdbx_description
1 polymer ?
#
loop_
_entity_poly.entity_id
_entity_poly.type
_entity_poly.pdbx_seq_one_letter_code
_entity_poly.pdbx_strand_id
1 'polypeptide(L)'
;MKAFNIILGVYAVFNSLYCIFWPEESVLGIGWIIAILLALWGISSIAEYIITKKSSKGLGANGGIGLGLGIAAMVISILSMSSDVLSSIFTIVVILCLALGIIILGVSELVEASKIKKEGGKSGGMTAAGVFHLLGGLFGLLSIAFMSESAPLAVGIMLLIVGLGEFSTVFGSNPDSEKSELW
;
A
#
# COMPACT_ATOMS: atom_id res chain seq x y z
N MET A 1 -2.21 12.19 12.58
CA MET A 1 -1.68 10.87 12.17
C MET A 1 -2.47 9.70 12.76
N LYS A 2 -2.79 9.65 14.07
CA LYS A 2 -3.54 8.52 14.70
C LYS A 2 -4.86 8.17 14.01
N ALA A 3 -5.68 9.17 13.63
CA ALA A 3 -6.96 8.92 12.94
C ALA A 3 -6.75 8.23 11.58
N PHE A 4 -5.71 8.59 10.86
CA PHE A 4 -5.37 7.98 9.57
C PHE A 4 -4.98 6.52 9.73
N ASN A 5 -4.14 6.18 10.71
CA ASN A 5 -3.74 4.79 10.98
C ASN A 5 -4.92 3.93 11.46
N ILE A 6 -5.86 4.51 12.22
CA ILE A 6 -7.11 3.81 12.59
C ILE A 6 -7.91 3.47 11.33
N ILE A 7 -8.11 4.45 10.44
CA ILE A 7 -8.87 4.24 9.20
C ILE A 7 -8.18 3.19 8.33
N LEU A 8 -6.86 3.26 8.16
CA LEU A 8 -6.09 2.26 7.42
C LEU A 8 -6.20 0.87 8.05
N GLY A 9 -6.06 0.78 9.37
CA GLY A 9 -6.18 -0.48 10.11
C GLY A 9 -7.56 -1.10 9.94
N VAL A 10 -8.64 -0.33 10.11
CA VAL A 10 -10.02 -0.79 9.89
C VAL A 10 -10.21 -1.24 8.45
N TYR A 11 -9.74 -0.45 7.48
CA TYR A 11 -9.84 -0.78 6.07
C TYR A 11 -9.09 -2.07 5.72
N ALA A 12 -7.87 -2.24 6.22
CA ALA A 12 -7.07 -3.44 5.99
C ALA A 12 -7.73 -4.69 6.60
N VAL A 13 -8.23 -4.60 7.83
CA VAL A 13 -8.94 -5.71 8.49
C VAL A 13 -10.23 -6.06 7.76
N PHE A 14 -11.02 -5.07 7.34
CA PHE A 14 -12.26 -5.31 6.60
C PHE A 14 -12.00 -6.02 5.26
N ASN A 15 -11.01 -5.55 4.49
CA ASN A 15 -10.61 -6.21 3.23
C ASN A 15 -10.01 -7.59 3.47
N SER A 16 -9.29 -7.79 4.57
CA SER A 16 -8.81 -9.11 4.98
C SER A 16 -9.95 -10.10 5.15
N LEU A 17 -10.96 -9.73 5.94
CA LEU A 17 -12.15 -10.57 6.15
C LEU A 17 -12.86 -10.86 4.83
N TYR A 18 -12.97 -9.87 3.95
CA TYR A 18 -13.54 -10.06 2.62
C TYR A 18 -12.75 -11.08 1.80
N CYS A 19 -11.43 -11.00 1.77
CA CYS A 19 -10.57 -11.98 1.08
C CYS A 19 -10.67 -13.40 1.66
N ILE A 20 -10.88 -13.52 2.98
CA ILE A 20 -10.98 -14.81 3.66
C ILE A 20 -12.34 -15.47 3.42
N PHE A 21 -13.44 -14.72 3.49
CA PHE A 21 -14.79 -15.26 3.40
C PHE A 21 -15.33 -15.34 1.97
N TRP A 22 -14.86 -14.50 1.05
CA TRP A 22 -15.25 -14.45 -0.37
C TRP A 22 -14.01 -14.45 -1.28
N PRO A 23 -13.22 -15.55 -1.27
CA PRO A 23 -11.93 -15.59 -1.96
C PRO A 23 -12.03 -15.41 -3.48
N GLU A 24 -13.03 -16.03 -4.12
CA GLU A 24 -13.17 -15.97 -5.59
C GLU A 24 -13.51 -14.56 -6.09
N GLU A 25 -14.34 -13.82 -5.35
CA GLU A 25 -14.76 -12.46 -5.70
C GLU A 25 -13.70 -11.42 -5.37
N SER A 26 -12.91 -11.67 -4.33
CA SER A 26 -11.95 -10.69 -3.80
C SER A 26 -10.77 -10.44 -4.74
N VAL A 27 -10.23 -11.46 -5.39
CA VAL A 27 -9.07 -11.33 -6.29
C VAL A 27 -9.44 -10.52 -7.53
N LEU A 28 -10.59 -10.85 -8.14
CA LEU A 28 -11.09 -10.08 -9.27
C LEU A 28 -11.42 -8.65 -8.86
N GLY A 29 -12.08 -8.46 -7.71
CA GLY A 29 -12.46 -7.14 -7.20
C GLY A 29 -11.26 -6.25 -6.89
N ILE A 30 -10.22 -6.76 -6.25
CA ILE A 30 -8.99 -6.01 -5.95
C ILE A 30 -8.27 -5.62 -7.24
N GLY A 31 -8.12 -6.54 -8.19
CA GLY A 31 -7.51 -6.26 -9.49
C GLY A 31 -8.23 -5.14 -10.24
N TRP A 32 -9.57 -5.17 -10.27
CA TRP A 32 -10.38 -4.14 -10.89
C TRP A 32 -10.25 -2.77 -10.21
N ILE A 33 -10.29 -2.73 -8.87
CA ILE A 33 -10.13 -1.49 -8.11
C ILE A 33 -8.77 -0.86 -8.40
N ILE A 34 -7.70 -1.66 -8.40
CA ILE A 34 -6.35 -1.17 -8.68
C ILE A 34 -6.23 -0.69 -10.13
N ALA A 35 -6.82 -1.42 -11.09
CA ALA A 35 -6.83 -1.01 -12.49
C ALA A 35 -7.55 0.34 -12.66
N ILE A 36 -8.70 0.54 -12.01
CA ILE A 36 -9.43 1.81 -12.03
C ILE A 36 -8.60 2.94 -11.43
N LEU A 37 -7.99 2.72 -10.26
CA LEU A 37 -7.13 3.72 -9.61
C LEU A 37 -5.93 4.08 -10.48
N LEU A 38 -5.33 3.10 -11.15
CA LEU A 38 -4.22 3.31 -12.08
C LEU A 38 -4.66 4.11 -13.30
N ALA A 39 -5.86 3.83 -13.84
CA ALA A 39 -6.44 4.61 -14.94
C ALA A 39 -6.67 6.07 -14.53
N LEU A 40 -7.27 6.29 -13.36
CA LEU A 40 -7.51 7.63 -12.83
C LEU A 40 -6.20 8.41 -12.60
N TRP A 41 -5.19 7.74 -12.05
CA TRP A 41 -3.86 8.34 -11.91
C TRP A 41 -3.23 8.67 -13.25
N GLY A 42 -3.35 7.79 -14.25
CA GLY A 42 -2.88 8.03 -15.61
C GLY A 42 -3.55 9.24 -16.25
N ILE A 43 -4.89 9.34 -16.14
CA ILE A 43 -5.66 10.51 -16.63
C ILE A 43 -5.22 11.78 -15.93
N SER A 44 -5.06 11.75 -14.61
CA SER A 44 -4.59 12.90 -13.81
C SER A 44 -3.22 13.38 -14.27
N SER A 45 -2.26 12.47 -14.47
CA SER A 45 -0.90 12.79 -14.93
C SER A 45 -0.88 13.41 -16.33
N ILE A 46 -1.73 12.91 -17.24
CA ILE A 46 -1.89 13.48 -18.58
C ILE A 46 -2.52 14.88 -18.52
N ALA A 47 -3.57 15.03 -17.72
CA ALA A 47 -4.25 16.32 -17.52
C ALA A 47 -3.30 17.36 -16.95
N GLU A 48 -2.53 17.00 -15.92
CA GLU A 48 -1.51 17.86 -15.33
C GLU A 48 -0.47 18.31 -16.36
N TYR A 49 0.03 17.39 -17.20
CA TYR A 49 0.94 17.72 -18.29
C TYR A 49 0.35 18.74 -19.26
N ILE A 50 -0.90 18.56 -19.69
CA ILE A 50 -1.57 19.46 -20.64
C ILE A 50 -1.75 20.86 -20.02
N ILE A 51 -2.17 20.93 -18.77
CA ILE A 51 -2.41 22.18 -18.03
C ILE A 51 -1.09 22.92 -17.83
N THR A 52 -0.03 22.24 -17.38
CA THR A 52 1.29 22.83 -17.12
C THR A 52 1.95 23.31 -18.41
N LYS A 53 1.82 22.56 -19.51
CA LYS A 53 2.33 22.97 -20.82
C LYS A 53 1.67 24.26 -21.33
N LYS A 54 0.36 24.42 -21.08
CA LYS A 54 -0.39 25.66 -21.44
C LYS A 54 0.07 26.88 -20.62
N SER A 55 0.57 26.67 -19.39
CA SER A 55 0.96 27.73 -18.46
C SER A 55 2.35 28.33 -18.72
N SER A 56 3.03 28.01 -19.83
CA SER A 56 4.35 28.50 -20.27
C SER A 56 5.48 28.50 -19.21
N LYS A 57 5.27 27.91 -18.06
CA LYS A 57 6.31 27.65 -17.05
C LYS A 57 7.01 26.37 -17.44
N GLY A 58 8.19 26.51 -17.99
CA GLY A 58 9.01 25.48 -18.61
C GLY A 58 8.84 24.10 -17.97
N LEU A 59 8.35 23.16 -18.77
CA LEU A 59 8.37 21.75 -18.43
C LEU A 59 9.83 21.32 -18.30
N GLY A 60 10.31 21.18 -17.08
CA GLY A 60 11.53 20.44 -16.80
C GLY A 60 11.39 19.00 -17.28
N ALA A 61 12.50 18.27 -17.38
CA ALA A 61 12.54 16.84 -17.78
C ALA A 61 11.49 15.97 -17.07
N ASN A 62 11.05 16.34 -15.87
CA ASN A 62 10.04 15.64 -15.07
C ASN A 62 8.64 15.64 -15.70
N GLY A 63 8.27 16.65 -16.49
CA GLY A 63 6.94 16.71 -17.12
C GLY A 63 6.75 15.66 -18.22
N GLY A 64 7.79 15.41 -19.03
CA GLY A 64 7.76 14.36 -20.05
C GLY A 64 7.71 12.95 -19.48
N ILE A 65 8.42 12.73 -18.38
CA ILE A 65 8.39 11.45 -17.65
C ILE A 65 6.99 11.21 -17.07
N GLY A 66 6.38 12.22 -16.44
CA GLY A 66 5.01 12.12 -15.90
C GLY A 66 3.99 11.78 -16.97
N LEU A 67 4.07 12.38 -18.16
CA LEU A 67 3.21 12.03 -19.29
C LEU A 67 3.41 10.59 -19.74
N GLY A 68 4.67 10.16 -19.91
CA GLY A 68 4.99 8.79 -20.32
C GLY A 68 4.46 7.75 -19.32
N LEU A 69 4.66 7.99 -18.02
CA LEU A 69 4.15 7.14 -16.96
C LEU A 69 2.61 7.14 -16.93
N GLY A 70 1.96 8.28 -17.15
CA GLY A 70 0.51 8.38 -17.20
C GLY A 70 -0.09 7.59 -18.37
N ILE A 71 0.51 7.66 -19.57
CA ILE A 71 0.10 6.87 -20.73
C ILE A 71 0.33 5.37 -20.45
N ALA A 72 1.48 4.99 -19.94
CA ALA A 72 1.79 3.60 -19.60
C ALA A 72 0.78 3.04 -18.57
N ALA A 73 0.44 3.81 -17.54
CA ALA A 73 -0.54 3.43 -16.54
C ALA A 73 -1.93 3.17 -17.16
N MET A 74 -2.39 4.04 -18.06
CA MET A 74 -3.65 3.85 -18.78
C MET A 74 -3.63 2.60 -19.64
N VAL A 75 -2.57 2.38 -20.40
CA VAL A 75 -2.44 1.19 -21.28
C VAL A 75 -2.45 -0.08 -20.44
N ILE A 76 -1.68 -0.14 -19.35
CA ILE A 76 -1.62 -1.28 -18.44
C ILE A 76 -3.00 -1.54 -17.82
N SER A 77 -3.70 -0.48 -17.39
CA SER A 77 -5.05 -0.58 -16.83
C SER A 77 -6.03 -1.19 -17.82
N ILE A 78 -6.09 -0.68 -19.06
CA ILE A 78 -6.98 -1.19 -20.09
C ILE A 78 -6.65 -2.65 -20.44
N LEU A 79 -5.38 -2.98 -20.60
CA LEU A 79 -4.94 -4.33 -20.90
C LEU A 79 -5.26 -5.31 -19.77
N SER A 80 -5.09 -4.92 -18.51
CA SER A 80 -5.44 -5.79 -17.38
C SER A 80 -6.94 -6.04 -17.25
N MET A 81 -7.77 -5.11 -17.73
CA MET A 81 -9.23 -5.29 -17.76
C MET A 81 -9.72 -6.12 -18.97
N SER A 82 -8.91 -6.30 -20.01
CA SER A 82 -9.30 -6.96 -21.26
C SER A 82 -8.90 -8.42 -21.36
N SER A 83 -8.07 -8.94 -20.47
CA SER A 83 -7.55 -10.31 -20.51
C SER A 83 -7.26 -10.86 -19.12
N ASP A 84 -7.80 -12.05 -18.82
CA ASP A 84 -7.58 -12.73 -17.53
C ASP A 84 -6.09 -13.03 -17.27
N VAL A 85 -5.34 -13.37 -18.32
CA VAL A 85 -3.90 -13.62 -18.21
C VAL A 85 -3.15 -12.35 -17.82
N LEU A 86 -3.46 -11.22 -18.48
CA LEU A 86 -2.84 -9.93 -18.17
C LEU A 86 -3.28 -9.42 -16.80
N SER A 87 -4.53 -9.64 -16.42
CA SER A 87 -5.04 -9.33 -15.08
C SER A 87 -4.27 -10.11 -14.00
N SER A 88 -4.02 -11.39 -14.22
CA SER A 88 -3.24 -12.23 -13.30
C SER A 88 -1.79 -11.75 -13.17
N ILE A 89 -1.11 -11.46 -14.28
CA ILE A 89 0.27 -10.93 -14.26
C ILE A 89 0.30 -9.58 -13.53
N PHE A 90 -0.65 -8.70 -13.81
CA PHE A 90 -0.77 -7.41 -13.16
C PHE A 90 -0.98 -7.56 -11.65
N THR A 91 -1.86 -8.46 -11.23
CA THR A 91 -2.10 -8.76 -9.81
C THR A 91 -0.83 -9.23 -9.11
N ILE A 92 -0.03 -10.11 -9.75
CA ILE A 92 1.28 -10.56 -9.22
C ILE A 92 2.21 -9.36 -8.99
N VAL A 93 2.35 -8.51 -9.99
CA VAL A 93 3.24 -7.33 -9.91
C VAL A 93 2.77 -6.39 -8.80
N VAL A 94 1.46 -6.16 -8.67
CA VAL A 94 0.92 -5.31 -7.62
C VAL A 94 1.16 -5.91 -6.23
N ILE A 95 0.90 -7.21 -6.04
CA ILE A 95 1.16 -7.87 -4.75
C ILE A 95 2.66 -7.79 -4.41
N LEU A 96 3.54 -8.00 -5.39
CA LEU A 96 4.99 -7.88 -5.21
C LEU A 96 5.38 -6.47 -4.75
N CYS A 97 4.89 -5.44 -5.44
CA CYS A 97 5.18 -4.05 -5.08
C CYS A 97 4.64 -3.68 -3.69
N LEU A 98 3.42 -4.12 -3.37
CA LEU A 98 2.83 -3.90 -2.05
C LEU A 98 3.62 -4.62 -0.95
N ALA A 99 3.96 -5.88 -1.15
CA ALA A 99 4.73 -6.67 -0.19
C ALA A 99 6.11 -6.04 0.09
N LEU A 100 6.81 -5.61 -0.95
CA LEU A 100 8.09 -4.92 -0.81
C LEU A 100 7.92 -3.56 -0.11
N GLY A 101 6.88 -2.79 -0.45
CA GLY A 101 6.56 -1.53 0.21
C GLY A 101 6.28 -1.72 1.71
N ILE A 102 5.51 -2.73 2.07
CA ILE A 102 5.21 -3.08 3.47
C ILE A 102 6.47 -3.53 4.23
N ILE A 103 7.38 -4.29 3.60
CA ILE A 103 8.67 -4.66 4.20
C ILE A 103 9.51 -3.40 4.47
N ILE A 104 9.61 -2.49 3.50
CA ILE A 104 10.36 -1.23 3.66
C ILE A 104 9.76 -0.40 4.79
N LEU A 105 8.44 -0.30 4.88
CA LEU A 105 7.74 0.37 5.96
C LEU A 105 8.09 -0.26 7.31
N GLY A 106 7.99 -1.59 7.43
CA GLY A 106 8.34 -2.31 8.66
C GLY A 106 9.79 -2.10 9.11
N VAL A 107 10.74 -2.10 8.15
CA VAL A 107 12.15 -1.79 8.45
C VAL A 107 12.29 -0.35 8.95
N SER A 108 11.64 0.63 8.30
CA SER A 108 11.74 2.03 8.72
C SER A 108 11.16 2.26 10.10
N GLU A 109 10.04 1.62 10.45
CA GLU A 109 9.43 1.68 11.78
C GLU A 109 10.34 1.07 12.86
N LEU A 110 11.01 -0.05 12.59
CA LEU A 110 11.95 -0.65 13.53
C LEU A 110 13.19 0.23 13.75
N VAL A 111 13.69 0.87 12.71
CA VAL A 111 14.80 1.83 12.81
C VAL A 111 14.40 3.03 13.67
N GLU A 112 13.21 3.58 13.43
CA GLU A 112 12.69 4.71 14.20
C GLU A 112 12.40 4.33 15.65
N ALA A 113 11.79 3.17 15.89
CA ALA A 113 11.59 2.63 17.24
C ALA A 113 12.92 2.48 18.01
N SER A 114 13.99 2.06 17.32
CA SER A 114 15.32 1.96 17.91
C SER A 114 15.89 3.34 18.31
N LYS A 115 15.65 4.39 17.51
CA LYS A 115 16.05 5.76 17.83
C LYS A 115 15.31 6.28 19.06
N ILE A 116 13.98 6.16 19.07
CA ILE A 116 13.12 6.56 20.19
C ILE A 116 13.56 5.87 21.48
N LYS A 117 13.88 4.57 21.42
CA LYS A 117 14.36 3.81 22.59
C LYS A 117 15.70 4.34 23.12
N LYS A 118 16.63 4.73 22.23
CA LYS A 118 17.93 5.31 22.64
C LYS A 118 17.77 6.68 23.32
N GLU A 119 16.72 7.43 22.96
CA GLU A 119 16.36 8.72 23.54
C GLU A 119 15.55 8.58 24.85
N GLY A 120 15.35 7.34 25.34
CA GLY A 120 14.60 7.06 26.58
C GLY A 120 13.08 7.07 26.40
N GLY A 121 12.58 7.16 25.16
CA GLY A 121 11.15 7.14 24.83
C GLY A 121 10.56 5.72 24.81
N LYS A 122 9.22 5.66 24.85
CA LYS A 122 8.48 4.40 24.71
C LYS A 122 8.29 4.06 23.23
N SER A 123 8.93 3.00 22.76
CA SER A 123 8.91 2.56 21.36
C SER A 123 8.11 1.27 21.10
N GLY A 124 7.44 0.71 22.14
CA GLY A 124 6.81 -0.61 22.05
C GLY A 124 5.78 -0.75 20.93
N GLY A 125 4.90 0.22 20.75
CA GLY A 125 3.88 0.20 19.69
C GLY A 125 4.50 0.25 18.30
N MET A 126 5.47 1.11 18.07
CA MET A 126 6.18 1.22 16.79
C MET A 126 7.02 -0.03 16.49
N THR A 127 7.65 -0.63 17.53
CA THR A 127 8.36 -1.91 17.38
C THR A 127 7.39 -3.02 16.96
N ALA A 128 6.22 -3.10 17.60
CA ALA A 128 5.20 -4.09 17.24
C ALA A 128 4.69 -3.87 15.81
N ALA A 129 4.39 -2.63 15.42
CA ALA A 129 3.99 -2.29 14.06
C ALA A 129 5.03 -2.74 13.02
N GLY A 130 6.31 -2.38 13.23
CA GLY A 130 7.38 -2.77 12.33
C GLY A 130 7.52 -4.29 12.18
N VAL A 131 7.36 -5.05 13.27
CA VAL A 131 7.34 -6.52 13.20
C VAL A 131 6.13 -7.03 12.42
N PHE A 132 4.93 -6.51 12.67
CA PHE A 132 3.73 -6.89 11.92
C PHE A 132 3.87 -6.57 10.44
N HIS A 133 4.36 -5.39 10.06
CA HIS A 133 4.57 -5.03 8.66
C HIS A 133 5.62 -5.94 8.00
N LEU A 134 6.73 -6.27 8.66
CA LEU A 134 7.69 -7.24 8.12
C LEU A 134 7.05 -8.60 7.89
N LEU A 135 6.32 -9.13 8.85
CA LEU A 135 5.63 -10.41 8.71
C LEU A 135 4.58 -10.37 7.60
N GLY A 136 3.77 -9.30 7.54
CA GLY A 136 2.78 -9.11 6.50
C GLY A 136 3.39 -9.04 5.10
N GLY A 137 4.47 -8.28 4.93
CA GLY A 137 5.18 -8.19 3.66
C GLY A 137 5.82 -9.51 3.22
N LEU A 138 6.45 -10.25 4.16
CA LEU A 138 6.97 -11.59 3.89
C LEU A 138 5.86 -12.57 3.49
N PHE A 139 4.70 -12.50 4.16
CA PHE A 139 3.54 -13.31 3.81
C PHE A 139 3.02 -12.95 2.40
N GLY A 140 3.04 -11.65 2.05
CA GLY A 140 2.73 -11.18 0.70
C GLY A 140 3.66 -11.77 -0.37
N LEU A 141 4.97 -11.84 -0.10
CA LEU A 141 5.91 -12.49 -1.02
C LEU A 141 5.66 -14.00 -1.14
N LEU A 142 5.39 -14.67 -0.03
CA LEU A 142 5.05 -16.08 -0.03
C LEU A 142 3.75 -16.37 -0.80
N SER A 143 2.76 -15.48 -0.73
CA SER A 143 1.51 -15.63 -1.48
C SER A 143 1.70 -15.71 -2.98
N ILE A 144 2.73 -15.05 -3.52
CA ILE A 144 3.10 -15.13 -4.94
C ILE A 144 3.57 -16.54 -5.32
N ALA A 145 4.31 -17.22 -4.43
CA ALA A 145 4.79 -18.59 -4.68
C ALA A 145 3.66 -19.63 -4.66
N PHE A 146 2.57 -19.33 -3.95
CA PHE A 146 1.39 -20.19 -3.83
C PHE A 146 0.22 -19.72 -4.70
N MET A 147 0.49 -19.03 -5.81
CA MET A 147 -0.51 -18.47 -6.73
C MET A 147 -1.35 -19.54 -7.43
N SER A 148 -2.15 -20.21 -6.67
CA SER A 148 -3.25 -21.06 -7.10
C SER A 148 -4.52 -20.59 -6.38
N GLU A 149 -5.44 -21.47 -6.09
CA GLU A 149 -6.71 -21.22 -5.39
C GLU A 149 -6.57 -20.58 -3.98
N SER A 150 -5.37 -20.63 -3.38
CA SER A 150 -5.09 -20.08 -2.04
C SER A 150 -4.57 -18.62 -2.02
N ALA A 151 -4.33 -18.01 -3.19
CA ALA A 151 -3.82 -16.64 -3.25
C ALA A 151 -4.70 -15.59 -2.52
N PRO A 152 -6.04 -15.64 -2.62
CA PRO A 152 -6.90 -14.71 -1.89
C PRO A 152 -6.75 -14.82 -0.37
N LEU A 153 -6.66 -16.05 0.13
CA LEU A 153 -6.46 -16.31 1.56
C LEU A 153 -5.15 -15.73 2.05
N ALA A 154 -4.07 -15.92 1.27
CA ALA A 154 -2.75 -15.39 1.62
C ALA A 154 -2.74 -13.85 1.62
N VAL A 155 -3.38 -13.20 0.64
CA VAL A 155 -3.58 -11.75 0.62
C VAL A 155 -4.41 -11.28 1.83
N GLY A 156 -5.48 -12.01 2.15
CA GLY A 156 -6.30 -11.73 3.33
C GLY A 156 -5.47 -11.77 4.62
N ILE A 157 -4.67 -12.80 4.83
CA ILE A 157 -3.78 -12.91 5.99
C ILE A 157 -2.75 -11.76 6.01
N MET A 158 -2.14 -11.42 4.88
CA MET A 158 -1.24 -10.28 4.77
C MET A 158 -1.91 -8.98 5.22
N LEU A 159 -3.10 -8.70 4.72
CA LEU A 159 -3.86 -7.49 5.08
C LEU A 159 -4.28 -7.49 6.56
N LEU A 160 -4.61 -8.65 7.13
CA LEU A 160 -4.92 -8.76 8.56
C LEU A 160 -3.71 -8.38 9.42
N ILE A 161 -2.55 -8.92 9.09
CA ILE A 161 -1.30 -8.65 9.80
C ILE A 161 -0.94 -7.17 9.70
N VAL A 162 -1.06 -6.55 8.52
CA VAL A 162 -0.84 -5.12 8.30
C VAL A 162 -1.81 -4.27 9.12
N GLY A 163 -3.11 -4.62 9.10
CA GLY A 163 -4.12 -3.91 9.89
C GLY A 163 -3.84 -3.95 11.40
N LEU A 164 -3.38 -5.09 11.93
CA LEU A 164 -2.94 -5.20 13.33
C LEU A 164 -1.69 -4.35 13.60
N GLY A 165 -0.77 -4.23 12.64
CA GLY A 165 0.37 -3.33 12.70
C GLY A 165 -0.07 -1.88 12.87
N GLU A 166 -0.99 -1.41 12.03
CA GLU A 166 -1.52 -0.04 12.12
C GLU A 166 -2.19 0.25 13.48
N PHE A 167 -2.97 -0.70 14.02
CA PHE A 167 -3.53 -0.53 15.36
C PHE A 167 -2.46 -0.47 16.45
N SER A 168 -1.36 -1.21 16.33
CA SER A 168 -0.29 -1.19 17.34
C SER A 168 0.42 0.15 17.40
N THR A 169 0.51 0.90 16.29
CA THR A 169 1.06 2.27 16.28
C THR A 169 0.19 3.22 17.10
N VAL A 170 -1.14 3.05 17.02
CA VAL A 170 -2.10 3.92 17.69
C VAL A 170 -2.13 3.66 19.20
N PHE A 171 -2.25 2.39 19.59
CA PHE A 171 -2.38 2.01 21.01
C PHE A 171 -1.05 2.00 21.76
N GLY A 172 0.07 1.85 21.06
CA GLY A 172 1.41 1.86 21.66
C GLY A 172 2.05 3.25 21.75
N SER A 173 1.43 4.30 21.17
CA SER A 173 1.94 5.67 21.29
C SER A 173 1.60 6.28 22.64
N ASN A 174 2.61 6.91 23.27
CA ASN A 174 2.44 7.57 24.56
C ASN A 174 1.55 8.82 24.41
N PRO A 175 0.47 9.01 25.19
CA PRO A 175 -0.36 10.22 25.14
C PRO A 175 0.39 11.51 25.48
N ASP A 176 1.55 11.41 26.14
CA ASP A 176 2.34 12.58 26.53
C ASP A 176 3.21 13.17 25.40
N SER A 177 3.47 12.43 24.33
CA SER A 177 4.21 12.95 23.17
C SER A 177 3.37 13.90 22.30
N GLU A 178 2.05 13.82 22.38
CA GLU A 178 1.13 14.63 21.59
C GLU A 178 1.03 16.08 22.10
N LYS A 179 1.40 16.32 23.38
CA LYS A 179 1.41 17.67 23.97
C LYS A 179 2.62 18.49 23.56
N SER A 180 3.72 17.86 23.14
CA SER A 180 4.92 18.57 22.72
C SER A 180 4.92 19.09 21.29
N GLU A 181 4.00 18.62 20.44
CA GLU A 181 3.88 19.08 19.04
C GLU A 181 2.86 20.25 18.88
N LEU A 182 2.19 20.68 19.95
CA LEU A 182 1.20 21.74 19.93
C LEU A 182 1.73 23.11 20.43
N TRP A 183 3.07 23.23 20.68
CA TRP A 183 3.70 24.50 21.11
C TRP A 183 4.85 24.89 20.17
#